data_c9daf91010413a325712187a240163c8
#
_entry.id   c9daf91010413a325712187a240163c8
#
_cell.length_a   1.000
_cell.length_b   1.000
_cell.length_c   1.000
_cell.angle_alpha   90.00
_cell.angle_beta   90.00
_cell.angle_gamma   90.00
#
_symmetry.space_group_name_H-M   'P 1'
#
loop_
_entity.id
_entity.type
_entity.pdbx_description
1 polymer ?
#
loop_
_entity_poly.entity_id
_entity_poly.type
_entity_poly.pdbx_seq_one_letter_code
_entity_poly.pdbx_strand_id
1 'polypeptide(L)'
;EWSLDEQVTMIAQAGFDGIDISAQHPDESRAARHLMRDAGLSCTCYAFPDSVSGFQRDVDLALELEAQHLNLIIQIFPVSVSEGVDVIGRLLEIGRQSGLPLTVETHRNCITTDLLYTLQLMEGLPDMAISADISHYVVEREFTWPVPERDEAWMQQILARAVAFQGRVASREQIQIQLDFPQHQGWVSKHLQWWEDGMRHWRAREPADTKLNFLTQLGPPPYAITGRDGYELSDRWQESITIMNWVREIWQRLEKNSKPEQR
;
A
#
# COMPACT_ATOMS: atom_id res chain seq x y z
N GLU A 1 -23.87 10.09 5.43
CA GLU A 1 -22.83 9.03 5.63
C GLU A 1 -23.46 7.69 5.26
N TRP A 2 -22.72 6.85 4.55
CA TRP A 2 -23.17 5.50 4.21
C TRP A 2 -22.95 4.55 5.39
N SER A 3 -23.88 3.63 5.61
CA SER A 3 -23.71 2.51 6.53
C SER A 3 -22.58 1.59 6.04
N LEU A 4 -22.06 0.76 6.93
CA LEU A 4 -21.01 -0.22 6.58
C LEU A 4 -21.48 -1.20 5.48
N ASP A 5 -22.73 -1.63 5.52
CA ASP A 5 -23.35 -2.50 4.51
C ASP A 5 -23.41 -1.81 3.13
N GLU A 6 -23.85 -0.54 3.10
CA GLU A 6 -23.85 0.25 1.87
C GLU A 6 -22.44 0.41 1.29
N GLN A 7 -21.43 0.68 2.15
CA GLN A 7 -20.03 0.81 1.72
C GLN A 7 -19.51 -0.51 1.10
N VAL A 8 -19.70 -1.63 1.77
CA VAL A 8 -19.28 -2.95 1.26
C VAL A 8 -19.98 -3.30 -0.04
N THR A 9 -21.27 -3.02 -0.12
CA THR A 9 -22.08 -3.25 -1.32
C THR A 9 -21.59 -2.40 -2.50
N MET A 10 -21.30 -1.11 -2.28
CA MET A 10 -20.77 -0.21 -3.31
C MET A 10 -19.40 -0.68 -3.83
N ILE A 11 -18.51 -1.11 -2.92
CA ILE A 11 -17.18 -1.62 -3.28
C ILE A 11 -17.30 -2.88 -4.15
N ALA A 12 -18.15 -3.82 -3.76
CA ALA A 12 -18.39 -5.03 -4.54
C ALA A 12 -18.99 -4.72 -5.92
N GLN A 13 -19.98 -3.84 -5.99
CA GLN A 13 -20.63 -3.43 -7.25
C GLN A 13 -19.69 -2.66 -8.18
N ALA A 14 -18.73 -1.91 -7.64
CA ALA A 14 -17.69 -1.25 -8.44
C ALA A 14 -16.65 -2.22 -8.99
N GLY A 15 -16.67 -3.48 -8.55
CA GLY A 15 -15.83 -4.55 -9.07
C GLY A 15 -14.45 -4.63 -8.39
N PHE A 16 -14.29 -4.10 -7.18
CA PHE A 16 -13.11 -4.39 -6.37
C PHE A 16 -13.08 -5.84 -5.92
N ASP A 17 -11.89 -6.40 -5.73
CA ASP A 17 -11.69 -7.81 -5.36
C ASP A 17 -11.66 -8.01 -3.84
N GLY A 18 -11.49 -6.94 -3.06
CA GLY A 18 -11.37 -7.00 -1.60
C GLY A 18 -11.32 -5.64 -0.93
N ILE A 19 -11.21 -5.67 0.40
CA ILE A 19 -11.12 -4.49 1.26
C ILE A 19 -9.99 -4.69 2.25
N ASP A 20 -9.25 -3.62 2.54
CA ASP A 20 -8.25 -3.57 3.61
C ASP A 20 -8.90 -2.99 4.87
N ILE A 21 -8.84 -3.71 5.98
CA ILE A 21 -9.52 -3.34 7.23
C ILE A 21 -8.54 -3.26 8.40
N SER A 22 -8.87 -2.44 9.40
CA SER A 22 -8.02 -2.25 10.56
C SER A 22 -7.93 -3.50 11.45
N ALA A 23 -6.74 -3.88 11.86
CA ALA A 23 -6.54 -4.87 12.93
C ALA A 23 -6.63 -4.27 14.35
N GLN A 24 -7.04 -3.01 14.49
CA GLN A 24 -7.07 -2.30 15.78
C GLN A 24 -8.48 -1.98 16.30
N HIS A 25 -9.51 -2.20 15.49
CA HIS A 25 -10.91 -1.95 15.84
C HIS A 25 -11.74 -3.24 15.78
N PRO A 26 -11.60 -4.17 16.77
CA PRO A 26 -12.09 -5.54 16.65
C PRO A 26 -13.57 -5.67 16.28
N ASP A 27 -14.44 -4.91 16.93
CA ASP A 27 -15.90 -5.07 16.72
C ASP A 27 -16.32 -4.57 15.33
N GLU A 28 -15.80 -3.42 14.90
CA GLU A 28 -16.07 -2.86 13.58
C GLU A 28 -15.48 -3.75 12.47
N SER A 29 -14.27 -4.23 12.68
CA SER A 29 -13.57 -5.10 11.73
C SER A 29 -14.26 -6.46 11.56
N ARG A 30 -14.78 -7.05 12.64
CA ARG A 30 -15.60 -8.27 12.57
C ARG A 30 -16.90 -8.04 11.80
N ALA A 31 -17.56 -6.92 12.05
CA ALA A 31 -18.77 -6.55 11.33
C ALA A 31 -18.49 -6.36 9.82
N ALA A 32 -17.42 -5.64 9.48
CA ALA A 32 -16.97 -5.45 8.10
C ALA A 32 -16.66 -6.81 7.43
N ARG A 33 -15.90 -7.67 8.10
CA ARG A 33 -15.51 -8.98 7.57
C ARG A 33 -16.70 -9.88 7.26
N HIS A 34 -17.73 -9.85 8.09
CA HIS A 34 -18.95 -10.61 7.84
C HIS A 34 -19.62 -10.17 6.52
N LEU A 35 -19.85 -8.88 6.35
CA LEU A 35 -20.43 -8.31 5.13
C LEU A 35 -19.57 -8.58 3.88
N MET A 36 -18.23 -8.46 4.01
CA MET A 36 -17.29 -8.75 2.93
C MET A 36 -17.39 -10.21 2.46
N ARG A 37 -17.53 -11.15 3.41
CA ARG A 37 -17.68 -12.57 3.10
C ARG A 37 -18.96 -12.82 2.31
N ASP A 38 -20.07 -12.22 2.73
CA ASP A 38 -21.36 -12.34 2.05
C ASP A 38 -21.33 -11.71 0.64
N ALA A 39 -20.53 -10.67 0.46
CA ALA A 39 -20.29 -10.01 -0.84
C ALA A 39 -19.21 -10.71 -1.69
N GLY A 40 -18.56 -11.76 -1.20
CA GLY A 40 -17.48 -12.46 -1.91
C GLY A 40 -16.17 -11.70 -2.01
N LEU A 41 -15.95 -10.70 -1.15
CA LEU A 41 -14.75 -9.87 -1.13
C LEU A 41 -13.64 -10.50 -0.28
N SER A 42 -12.40 -10.43 -0.76
CA SER A 42 -11.22 -10.80 0.01
C SER A 42 -10.90 -9.77 1.09
N CYS A 43 -10.18 -10.20 2.12
CA CYS A 43 -9.76 -9.36 3.24
C CYS A 43 -8.24 -9.26 3.30
N THR A 44 -7.72 -8.06 3.43
CA THR A 44 -6.40 -7.76 3.95
C THR A 44 -6.54 -6.92 5.22
N CYS A 45 -5.50 -6.85 6.03
CA CYS A 45 -5.53 -6.05 7.24
C CYS A 45 -4.32 -5.12 7.30
N TYR A 46 -4.49 -4.00 8.00
CA TYR A 46 -3.40 -3.13 8.39
C TYR A 46 -3.38 -2.88 9.90
N ALA A 47 -2.18 -2.61 10.44
CA ALA A 47 -1.98 -2.28 11.85
C ALA A 47 -0.92 -1.19 12.03
N PHE A 48 -1.00 -0.48 13.18
CA PHE A 48 -0.02 0.51 13.61
C PHE A 48 0.68 0.04 14.89
N PRO A 49 1.56 -0.97 14.84
CA PRO A 49 2.23 -1.46 16.03
C PRO A 49 3.14 -0.37 16.62
N ASP A 50 2.91 -0.02 17.91
CA ASP A 50 3.70 0.92 18.69
C ASP A 50 4.69 0.21 19.64
N SER A 51 4.58 -1.10 19.74
CA SER A 51 5.47 -1.97 20.53
C SER A 51 5.47 -3.38 20.01
N VAL A 52 6.61 -4.07 20.14
CA VAL A 52 6.71 -5.49 19.77
C VAL A 52 5.84 -6.37 20.68
N SER A 53 5.75 -6.03 21.97
CA SER A 53 4.99 -6.82 22.96
C SER A 53 3.48 -6.77 22.76
N GLY A 54 2.96 -5.68 22.18
CA GLY A 54 1.52 -5.51 21.90
C GLY A 54 1.05 -6.13 20.59
N PHE A 55 1.97 -6.45 19.70
CA PHE A 55 1.67 -6.78 18.31
C PHE A 55 0.97 -8.13 18.12
N GLN A 56 1.16 -9.11 19.02
CA GLN A 56 0.47 -10.40 18.91
C GLN A 56 -1.05 -10.26 18.80
N ARG A 57 -1.63 -9.28 19.50
CA ARG A 57 -3.07 -9.01 19.45
C ARG A 57 -3.54 -8.63 18.05
N ASP A 58 -2.75 -7.82 17.32
CA ASP A 58 -3.09 -7.40 15.95
C ASP A 58 -3.01 -8.59 14.98
N VAL A 59 -2.02 -9.47 15.19
CA VAL A 59 -1.88 -10.72 14.43
C VAL A 59 -3.06 -11.66 14.70
N ASP A 60 -3.44 -11.86 15.97
CA ASP A 60 -4.55 -12.73 16.34
C ASP A 60 -5.86 -12.26 15.71
N LEU A 61 -6.12 -10.96 15.73
CA LEU A 61 -7.30 -10.38 15.07
C LEU A 61 -7.25 -10.54 13.55
N ALA A 62 -6.12 -10.29 12.90
CA ALA A 62 -5.98 -10.48 11.45
C ALA A 62 -6.22 -11.94 11.04
N LEU A 63 -5.76 -12.90 11.83
CA LEU A 63 -6.05 -14.33 11.62
C LEU A 63 -7.53 -14.65 11.81
N GLU A 64 -8.16 -14.11 12.84
CA GLU A 64 -9.62 -14.24 13.07
C GLU A 64 -10.43 -13.70 11.88
N LEU A 65 -9.98 -12.59 11.31
CA LEU A 65 -10.59 -11.96 10.14
C LEU A 65 -10.27 -12.69 8.82
N GLU A 66 -9.49 -13.77 8.86
CA GLU A 66 -9.03 -14.53 7.67
C GLU A 66 -8.32 -13.61 6.66
N ALA A 67 -7.51 -12.68 7.16
CA ALA A 67 -6.75 -11.76 6.31
C ALA A 67 -5.70 -12.50 5.48
N GLN A 68 -5.57 -12.14 4.21
CA GLN A 68 -4.55 -12.70 3.32
C GLN A 68 -3.13 -12.29 3.72
N HIS A 69 -2.99 -11.09 4.28
CA HIS A 69 -1.77 -10.58 4.91
C HIS A 69 -2.11 -9.43 5.86
N LEU A 70 -1.15 -9.08 6.71
CA LEU A 70 -1.21 -7.92 7.59
C LEU A 70 -0.13 -6.90 7.20
N ASN A 71 -0.56 -5.71 6.84
CA ASN A 71 0.31 -4.60 6.46
C ASN A 71 0.65 -3.74 7.69
N LEU A 72 1.94 -3.47 7.92
CA LEU A 72 2.44 -2.81 9.12
C LEU A 72 2.90 -1.39 8.84
N ILE A 73 2.25 -0.42 9.47
CA ILE A 73 2.71 0.97 9.58
C ILE A 73 3.35 1.11 10.98
N ILE A 74 4.63 0.76 11.10
CA ILE A 74 5.31 0.55 12.40
C ILE A 74 5.60 1.89 13.07
N GLN A 75 4.93 2.20 14.18
CA GLN A 75 5.08 3.43 14.97
C GLN A 75 6.09 3.25 16.14
N ILE A 76 7.17 2.55 15.90
CA ILE A 76 8.33 2.42 16.78
C ILE A 76 9.47 3.18 16.09
N PHE A 77 10.17 4.04 16.83
CA PHE A 77 11.14 5.00 16.29
C PHE A 77 12.56 4.73 16.82
N PRO A 78 13.26 3.69 16.33
CA PRO A 78 14.65 3.43 16.68
C PRO A 78 15.55 4.54 16.17
N VAL A 79 16.65 4.79 16.88
CA VAL A 79 17.61 5.83 16.51
C VAL A 79 18.77 5.33 15.66
N SER A 80 18.90 4.01 15.50
CA SER A 80 19.93 3.38 14.66
C SER A 80 19.37 2.31 13.73
N VAL A 81 20.06 2.04 12.65
CA VAL A 81 19.68 0.99 11.69
C VAL A 81 19.63 -0.40 12.36
N SER A 82 20.60 -0.69 13.25
CA SER A 82 20.64 -1.99 13.95
C SER A 82 19.46 -2.20 14.87
N GLU A 83 19.01 -1.16 15.58
CA GLU A 83 17.78 -1.21 16.39
C GLU A 83 16.54 -1.37 15.53
N GLY A 84 16.50 -0.69 14.37
CA GLY A 84 15.40 -0.82 13.41
C GLY A 84 15.30 -2.24 12.84
N VAL A 85 16.42 -2.82 12.48
CA VAL A 85 16.52 -4.22 12.03
C VAL A 85 16.04 -5.19 13.12
N ASP A 86 16.44 -5.00 14.39
CA ASP A 86 15.95 -5.82 15.51
C ASP A 86 14.43 -5.70 15.70
N VAL A 87 13.91 -4.48 15.71
CA VAL A 87 12.47 -4.23 15.88
C VAL A 87 11.66 -4.91 14.78
N ILE A 88 11.99 -4.64 13.52
CA ILE A 88 11.26 -5.23 12.38
C ILE A 88 11.43 -6.75 12.38
N GLY A 89 12.65 -7.24 12.61
CA GLY A 89 12.93 -8.69 12.65
C GLY A 89 12.07 -9.43 13.66
N ARG A 90 11.86 -8.83 14.86
CA ARG A 90 11.00 -9.41 15.90
C ARG A 90 9.52 -9.40 15.52
N LEU A 91 9.03 -8.34 14.86
CA LEU A 91 7.66 -8.29 14.34
C LEU A 91 7.44 -9.34 13.25
N LEU A 92 8.37 -9.45 12.30
CA LEU A 92 8.32 -10.45 11.22
C LEU A 92 8.36 -11.88 11.76
N GLU A 93 9.12 -12.13 12.84
CA GLU A 93 9.18 -13.42 13.51
C GLU A 93 7.82 -13.80 14.12
N ILE A 94 7.10 -12.86 14.75
CA ILE A 94 5.74 -13.10 15.27
C ILE A 94 4.80 -13.53 14.15
N GLY A 95 4.81 -12.81 13.01
CA GLY A 95 4.00 -13.18 11.84
C GLY A 95 4.35 -14.57 11.30
N ARG A 96 5.64 -14.87 11.18
CA ARG A 96 6.12 -16.16 10.71
C ARG A 96 5.68 -17.32 11.62
N GLN A 97 5.75 -17.14 12.92
CA GLN A 97 5.31 -18.15 13.91
C GLN A 97 3.79 -18.34 13.87
N SER A 98 3.04 -17.31 13.54
CA SER A 98 1.58 -17.35 13.42
C SER A 98 1.10 -17.83 12.04
N GLY A 99 2.00 -17.97 11.06
CA GLY A 99 1.65 -18.34 9.69
C GLY A 99 0.95 -17.24 8.89
N LEU A 100 0.97 -15.97 9.38
CA LEU A 100 0.39 -14.81 8.72
C LEU A 100 1.45 -14.06 7.93
N PRO A 101 1.30 -13.90 6.60
CA PRO A 101 2.20 -13.05 5.83
C PRO A 101 2.15 -11.59 6.31
N LEU A 102 3.31 -10.99 6.53
CA LEU A 102 3.43 -9.58 6.91
C LEU A 102 4.08 -8.77 5.80
N THR A 103 3.61 -7.53 5.63
CA THR A 103 4.29 -6.51 4.81
C THR A 103 4.61 -5.29 5.67
N VAL A 104 5.68 -4.59 5.34
CA VAL A 104 6.05 -3.32 5.99
C VAL A 104 5.77 -2.19 5.01
N GLU A 105 4.88 -1.28 5.40
CA GLU A 105 4.50 -0.16 4.55
C GLU A 105 5.57 0.93 4.55
N THR A 106 5.82 1.49 3.38
CA THR A 106 6.56 2.76 3.26
C THR A 106 5.63 3.91 3.60
N HIS A 107 5.81 4.51 4.78
CA HIS A 107 4.87 5.50 5.29
C HIS A 107 5.57 6.57 6.12
N ARG A 108 5.14 7.84 5.99
CA ARG A 108 5.61 8.92 6.86
C ARG A 108 5.19 8.70 8.31
N ASN A 109 5.92 9.29 9.26
CA ASN A 109 5.68 9.18 10.71
C ASN A 109 5.64 7.70 11.19
N CYS A 110 6.57 6.89 10.68
CA CYS A 110 6.78 5.51 11.10
C CYS A 110 8.25 5.10 10.87
N ILE A 111 8.60 3.87 11.14
CA ILE A 111 9.99 3.38 11.01
C ILE A 111 10.55 3.52 9.59
N THR A 112 9.70 3.50 8.56
CA THR A 112 10.05 3.64 7.15
C THR A 112 9.89 5.07 6.62
N THR A 113 9.85 6.08 7.49
CA THR A 113 9.65 7.48 7.10
C THR A 113 10.69 7.96 6.10
N ASP A 114 11.98 7.73 6.33
CA ASP A 114 13.05 8.15 5.43
C ASP A 114 13.41 7.04 4.44
N LEU A 115 13.45 7.39 3.15
CA LEU A 115 13.75 6.47 2.06
C LEU A 115 15.14 5.83 2.20
N LEU A 116 16.18 6.61 2.53
CA LEU A 116 17.53 6.08 2.63
C LEU A 116 17.71 5.19 3.87
N TYR A 117 17.06 5.56 4.98
CA TYR A 117 17.02 4.71 6.15
C TYR A 117 16.28 3.38 5.84
N THR A 118 15.19 3.43 5.10
CA THR A 118 14.47 2.22 4.68
C THR A 118 15.33 1.31 3.79
N LEU A 119 16.12 1.87 2.86
CA LEU A 119 17.05 1.08 2.08
C LEU A 119 18.10 0.36 2.97
N GLN A 120 18.60 1.02 4.02
CA GLN A 120 19.53 0.39 4.98
C GLN A 120 18.83 -0.71 5.80
N LEU A 121 17.56 -0.52 6.20
CA LEU A 121 16.77 -1.58 6.84
C LEU A 121 16.60 -2.79 5.93
N MET A 122 16.35 -2.57 4.63
CA MET A 122 16.22 -3.63 3.63
C MET A 122 17.53 -4.40 3.41
N GLU A 123 18.69 -3.74 3.52
CA GLU A 123 19.99 -4.41 3.50
C GLU A 123 20.16 -5.35 4.70
N GLY A 124 19.75 -4.91 5.89
CA GLY A 124 19.80 -5.70 7.11
C GLY A 124 18.73 -6.80 7.22
N LEU A 125 17.65 -6.70 6.43
CA LEU A 125 16.52 -7.62 6.41
C LEU A 125 16.21 -8.06 4.97
N PRO A 126 16.96 -9.01 4.41
CA PRO A 126 16.77 -9.47 3.04
C PRO A 126 15.34 -9.99 2.76
N ASP A 127 14.64 -10.51 3.75
CA ASP A 127 13.30 -11.09 3.64
C ASP A 127 12.17 -10.09 3.97
N MET A 128 12.50 -8.81 4.25
CA MET A 128 11.49 -7.80 4.53
C MET A 128 10.64 -7.52 3.28
N ALA A 129 9.38 -7.93 3.32
CA ALA A 129 8.40 -7.68 2.28
C ALA A 129 7.85 -6.24 2.38
N ILE A 130 7.93 -5.48 1.30
CA ILE A 130 7.50 -4.07 1.26
C ILE A 130 6.07 -3.95 0.70
N SER A 131 5.21 -3.21 1.40
CA SER A 131 3.99 -2.63 0.85
C SER A 131 4.31 -1.18 0.44
N ALA A 132 4.38 -0.94 -0.87
CA ALA A 132 4.91 0.31 -1.39
C ALA A 132 3.83 1.40 -1.52
N ASP A 133 3.70 2.29 -0.51
CA ASP A 133 3.11 3.62 -0.69
C ASP A 133 4.22 4.61 -1.05
N ILE A 134 4.45 4.76 -2.34
CA ILE A 134 5.52 5.62 -2.85
C ILE A 134 5.19 7.11 -2.73
N SER A 135 3.92 7.47 -2.50
CA SER A 135 3.49 8.84 -2.31
C SER A 135 4.17 9.52 -1.12
N HIS A 136 4.43 8.75 -0.06
CA HIS A 136 5.10 9.24 1.13
C HIS A 136 6.54 9.68 0.85
N TYR A 137 7.29 8.94 0.04
CA TYR A 137 8.66 9.32 -0.31
C TYR A 137 8.73 10.51 -1.26
N VAL A 138 7.75 10.66 -2.16
CA VAL A 138 7.67 11.83 -3.04
C VAL A 138 7.59 13.12 -2.22
N VAL A 139 6.78 13.13 -1.15
CA VAL A 139 6.60 14.29 -0.26
C VAL A 139 7.75 14.43 0.72
N GLU A 140 8.12 13.34 1.42
CA GLU A 140 9.13 13.38 2.50
C GLU A 140 10.50 13.84 1.97
N ARG A 141 10.89 13.36 0.79
CA ARG A 141 12.14 13.76 0.16
C ARG A 141 12.01 14.94 -0.79
N GLU A 142 10.85 15.55 -0.89
CA GLU A 142 10.59 16.68 -1.77
C GLU A 142 11.10 16.44 -3.20
N PHE A 143 10.73 15.31 -3.81
CA PHE A 143 11.19 14.98 -5.16
C PHE A 143 10.91 16.10 -6.14
N THR A 144 11.95 16.58 -6.84
CA THR A 144 11.80 17.61 -7.84
C THR A 144 11.23 17.05 -9.15
N TRP A 145 10.62 17.92 -9.96
CA TRP A 145 10.17 17.54 -11.28
C TRP A 145 11.00 18.21 -12.37
N PRO A 146 11.52 17.47 -13.36
CA PRO A 146 11.51 15.99 -13.45
C PRO A 146 12.29 15.34 -12.31
N VAL A 147 11.93 14.08 -11.99
CA VAL A 147 12.62 13.31 -10.93
C VAL A 147 14.07 13.07 -11.32
N PRO A 148 15.05 13.44 -10.48
CA PRO A 148 16.46 13.19 -10.77
C PRO A 148 16.79 11.71 -10.86
N GLU A 149 17.77 11.34 -11.70
CA GLU A 149 18.22 9.96 -11.89
C GLU A 149 18.61 9.26 -10.57
N ARG A 150 19.26 10.01 -9.66
CA ARG A 150 19.62 9.51 -8.33
C ARG A 150 18.40 9.09 -7.52
N ASP A 151 17.36 9.93 -7.48
CA ASP A 151 16.16 9.69 -6.69
C ASP A 151 15.31 8.58 -7.34
N GLU A 152 15.32 8.52 -8.66
CA GLU A 152 14.76 7.41 -9.44
C GLU A 152 15.43 6.07 -9.07
N ALA A 153 16.76 6.03 -9.01
CA ALA A 153 17.51 4.82 -8.67
C ALA A 153 17.19 4.32 -7.25
N TRP A 154 16.96 5.20 -6.29
CA TRP A 154 16.53 4.82 -4.95
C TRP A 154 15.10 4.29 -4.93
N MET A 155 14.19 4.95 -5.64
CA MET A 155 12.80 4.49 -5.77
C MET A 155 12.73 3.10 -6.40
N GLN A 156 13.53 2.84 -7.43
CA GLN A 156 13.58 1.53 -8.09
C GLN A 156 14.03 0.40 -7.14
N GLN A 157 14.88 0.68 -6.15
CA GLN A 157 15.27 -0.31 -5.13
C GLN A 157 14.08 -0.68 -4.23
N ILE A 158 13.24 0.29 -3.84
CA ILE A 158 11.99 0.03 -3.10
C ILE A 158 11.04 -0.82 -3.95
N LEU A 159 10.79 -0.40 -5.20
CA LEU A 159 9.89 -1.09 -6.12
C LEU A 159 10.35 -2.53 -6.43
N ALA A 160 11.66 -2.75 -6.50
CA ALA A 160 12.22 -4.08 -6.71
C ALA A 160 11.94 -5.05 -5.54
N ARG A 161 11.63 -4.56 -4.35
CA ARG A 161 11.31 -5.35 -3.15
C ARG A 161 9.81 -5.36 -2.81
N ALA A 162 9.00 -4.55 -3.50
CA ALA A 162 7.57 -4.46 -3.24
C ALA A 162 6.86 -5.78 -3.54
N VAL A 163 5.98 -6.20 -2.62
CA VAL A 163 5.08 -7.35 -2.75
C VAL A 163 3.61 -6.94 -2.70
N ALA A 164 3.35 -5.71 -2.27
CA ALA A 164 2.05 -5.06 -2.29
C ALA A 164 2.23 -3.57 -2.64
N PHE A 165 1.19 -2.91 -3.08
CA PHE A 165 1.22 -1.50 -3.49
C PHE A 165 0.04 -0.73 -2.92
N GLN A 166 0.29 0.54 -2.57
CA GLN A 166 -0.73 1.51 -2.17
C GLN A 166 -0.90 2.54 -3.29
N GLY A 167 -2.10 2.60 -3.83
CA GLY A 167 -2.45 3.45 -4.98
C GLY A 167 -2.87 4.84 -4.57
N ARG A 168 -1.89 5.71 -4.30
CA ARG A 168 -2.07 7.13 -4.05
C ARG A 168 -1.09 7.92 -4.92
N VAL A 169 -1.56 9.00 -5.54
CA VAL A 169 -0.70 9.89 -6.32
C VAL A 169 -0.38 11.13 -5.49
N ALA A 170 0.91 11.43 -5.35
CA ALA A 170 1.43 12.62 -4.68
C ALA A 170 2.13 13.57 -5.64
N SER A 171 2.26 14.81 -5.25
CA SER A 171 3.27 15.74 -5.77
C SER A 171 4.32 16.02 -4.70
N ARG A 172 5.31 16.84 -5.01
CA ARG A 172 6.38 17.19 -4.09
C ARG A 172 5.90 17.68 -2.72
N GLU A 173 4.85 18.49 -2.69
CA GLU A 173 4.34 19.13 -1.47
C GLU A 173 2.98 18.56 -1.01
N GLN A 174 2.32 17.74 -1.82
CA GLN A 174 0.96 17.27 -1.56
C GLN A 174 0.89 15.75 -1.61
N ILE A 175 0.54 15.15 -0.48
CA ILE A 175 0.50 13.69 -0.32
C ILE A 175 -0.59 13.01 -1.16
N GLN A 176 -1.65 13.72 -1.50
CA GLN A 176 -2.75 13.24 -2.33
C GLN A 176 -3.22 14.36 -3.23
N ILE A 177 -3.14 14.16 -4.53
CA ILE A 177 -3.51 15.15 -5.55
C ILE A 177 -4.62 14.61 -6.45
N GLN A 178 -5.38 15.55 -7.05
CA GLN A 178 -6.46 15.24 -7.98
C GLN A 178 -5.90 14.66 -9.28
N LEU A 179 -6.49 13.56 -9.74
CA LEU A 179 -5.95 12.79 -10.86
C LEU A 179 -6.18 13.44 -12.22
N ASP A 180 -7.25 14.23 -12.36
CA ASP A 180 -7.69 14.84 -13.62
C ASP A 180 -7.19 16.26 -13.83
N PHE A 181 -6.55 16.89 -12.81
CA PHE A 181 -6.05 18.27 -12.93
C PHE A 181 -4.86 18.33 -13.89
N PRO A 182 -4.87 19.25 -14.88
CA PRO A 182 -3.80 19.32 -15.88
C PRO A 182 -2.40 19.49 -15.29
N GLN A 183 -2.25 20.27 -14.22
CA GLN A 183 -0.96 20.49 -13.55
C GLN A 183 -0.43 19.24 -12.83
N HIS A 184 -1.24 18.24 -12.58
CA HIS A 184 -0.87 17.00 -11.90
C HIS A 184 -0.45 15.88 -12.86
N GLN A 185 -0.69 16.02 -14.17
CA GLN A 185 -0.51 14.93 -15.15
C GLN A 185 0.92 14.36 -15.21
N GLY A 186 1.93 15.20 -14.94
CA GLY A 186 3.31 14.72 -14.82
C GLY A 186 3.46 13.69 -13.68
N TRP A 187 2.97 14.00 -12.50
CA TRP A 187 3.03 13.13 -11.34
C TRP A 187 2.14 11.88 -11.51
N VAL A 188 0.95 12.02 -12.08
CA VAL A 188 0.08 10.87 -12.41
C VAL A 188 0.82 9.89 -13.32
N SER A 189 1.38 10.38 -14.43
CA SER A 189 2.15 9.53 -15.36
C SER A 189 3.35 8.87 -14.69
N LYS A 190 4.02 9.57 -13.78
CA LYS A 190 5.17 9.03 -13.05
C LYS A 190 4.80 7.92 -12.08
N HIS A 191 3.71 8.08 -11.33
CA HIS A 191 3.20 7.04 -10.43
C HIS A 191 2.77 5.80 -11.22
N LEU A 192 2.09 5.97 -12.35
CA LEU A 192 1.73 4.84 -13.23
C LEU A 192 2.96 4.08 -13.73
N GLN A 193 4.03 4.79 -14.10
CA GLN A 193 5.30 4.18 -14.47
C GLN A 193 5.91 3.40 -13.31
N TRP A 194 5.99 3.97 -12.11
CA TRP A 194 6.55 3.30 -10.94
C TRP A 194 5.74 2.06 -10.54
N TRP A 195 4.40 2.13 -10.59
CA TRP A 195 3.57 0.97 -10.34
C TRP A 195 3.80 -0.13 -11.39
N GLU A 196 3.91 0.23 -12.67
CA GLU A 196 4.23 -0.73 -13.72
C GLU A 196 5.60 -1.37 -13.50
N ASP A 197 6.63 -0.59 -13.14
CA ASP A 197 7.97 -1.10 -12.87
C ASP A 197 7.97 -2.05 -11.67
N GLY A 198 7.33 -1.66 -10.56
CA GLY A 198 7.19 -2.51 -9.37
C GLY A 198 6.45 -3.81 -9.66
N MET A 199 5.33 -3.76 -10.39
CA MET A 199 4.59 -4.95 -10.80
C MET A 199 5.41 -5.86 -11.72
N ARG A 200 6.24 -5.29 -12.61
CA ARG A 200 7.15 -6.05 -13.48
C ARG A 200 8.19 -6.77 -12.64
N HIS A 201 8.81 -6.11 -11.66
CA HIS A 201 9.74 -6.74 -10.71
C HIS A 201 9.08 -7.86 -9.92
N TRP A 202 7.87 -7.64 -9.42
CA TRP A 202 7.10 -8.63 -8.68
C TRP A 202 6.83 -9.88 -9.53
N ARG A 203 6.31 -9.71 -10.75
CA ARG A 203 6.02 -10.84 -11.66
C ARG A 203 7.25 -11.66 -12.03
N ALA A 204 8.42 -11.03 -12.08
CA ALA A 204 9.66 -11.74 -12.37
C ALA A 204 10.14 -12.66 -11.23
N ARG A 205 9.63 -12.44 -10.00
CA ARG A 205 10.00 -13.19 -8.81
C ARG A 205 8.96 -14.22 -8.40
N GLU A 206 7.69 -13.91 -8.58
CA GLU A 206 6.59 -14.69 -8.04
C GLU A 206 6.07 -15.74 -9.04
N PRO A 207 5.57 -16.88 -8.55
CA PRO A 207 4.88 -17.86 -9.36
C PRO A 207 3.71 -17.24 -10.15
N ALA A 208 3.40 -17.81 -11.31
CA ALA A 208 2.41 -17.23 -12.23
C ALA A 208 0.98 -17.17 -11.68
N ASP A 209 0.65 -18.00 -10.70
CA ASP A 209 -0.66 -18.10 -10.03
C ASP A 209 -0.76 -17.27 -8.75
N THR A 210 0.34 -16.63 -8.32
CA THR A 210 0.35 -15.75 -7.15
C THR A 210 -0.44 -14.48 -7.44
N LYS A 211 -1.24 -14.02 -6.45
CA LYS A 211 -2.01 -12.78 -6.55
C LYS A 211 -1.20 -11.60 -6.00
N LEU A 212 -1.16 -10.52 -6.75
CA LEU A 212 -0.63 -9.24 -6.29
C LEU A 212 -1.72 -8.46 -5.56
N ASN A 213 -1.39 -7.90 -4.41
CA ASN A 213 -2.26 -6.94 -3.74
C ASN A 213 -1.93 -5.51 -4.20
N PHE A 214 -2.97 -4.79 -4.63
CA PHE A 214 -2.91 -3.36 -4.93
C PHE A 214 -4.12 -2.67 -4.30
N LEU A 215 -3.89 -1.84 -3.29
CA LEU A 215 -4.92 -1.07 -2.61
C LEU A 215 -5.05 0.33 -3.21
N THR A 216 -6.24 0.75 -3.63
CA THR A 216 -6.50 2.16 -3.94
C THR A 216 -6.70 2.92 -2.63
N GLN A 217 -5.66 3.61 -2.18
CA GLN A 217 -5.64 4.24 -0.86
C GLN A 217 -5.82 5.75 -0.95
N LEU A 218 -7.06 6.22 -1.03
CA LEU A 218 -7.39 7.63 -1.05
C LEU A 218 -8.07 8.05 0.25
N GLY A 219 -7.35 8.83 1.09
CA GLY A 219 -7.83 9.28 2.39
C GLY A 219 -8.82 10.45 2.28
N PRO A 220 -9.80 10.53 3.22
CA PRO A 220 -10.64 11.73 3.36
C PRO A 220 -9.82 12.94 3.85
N PRO A 221 -10.41 14.14 3.93
CA PRO A 221 -9.73 15.26 4.57
C PRO A 221 -9.19 14.89 5.98
N PRO A 222 -7.96 15.27 6.31
CA PRO A 222 -7.08 16.23 5.61
C PRO A 222 -6.16 15.64 4.52
N TYR A 223 -6.26 14.35 4.14
CA TYR A 223 -5.53 13.82 2.98
C TYR A 223 -6.05 14.40 1.67
N ALA A 224 -7.36 14.35 1.47
CA ALA A 224 -7.99 15.01 0.34
C ALA A 224 -7.91 16.53 0.47
N ILE A 225 -7.53 17.21 -0.62
CA ILE A 225 -7.47 18.66 -0.67
C ILE A 225 -8.89 19.21 -0.75
N THR A 226 -9.18 20.22 0.10
CA THR A 226 -10.49 20.86 0.17
C THR A 226 -10.47 22.28 -0.36
N GLY A 227 -11.60 22.72 -0.90
CA GLY A 227 -11.85 24.12 -1.20
C GLY A 227 -12.10 24.94 0.09
N ARG A 228 -12.32 26.26 -0.11
CA ARG A 228 -12.64 27.18 1.01
C ARG A 228 -13.93 26.83 1.73
N ASP A 229 -14.81 26.11 1.08
CA ASP A 229 -16.10 25.63 1.59
C ASP A 229 -15.97 24.33 2.41
N GLY A 230 -14.76 23.75 2.48
CA GLY A 230 -14.47 22.50 3.18
C GLY A 230 -14.81 21.22 2.42
N TYR A 231 -15.32 21.33 1.18
CA TYR A 231 -15.57 20.17 0.33
C TYR A 231 -14.32 19.78 -0.45
N GLU A 232 -14.19 18.48 -0.74
CA GLU A 232 -13.10 17.96 -1.56
C GLU A 232 -13.12 18.53 -2.98
N LEU A 233 -11.94 18.78 -3.55
CA LEU A 233 -11.80 19.32 -4.91
C LEU A 233 -12.04 18.29 -6.01
N SER A 234 -12.07 17.00 -5.67
CA SER A 234 -12.34 15.89 -6.59
C SER A 234 -13.17 14.81 -5.90
N ASP A 235 -13.76 13.92 -6.69
CA ASP A 235 -14.49 12.76 -6.20
C ASP A 235 -13.53 11.59 -5.96
N ARG A 236 -13.10 11.39 -4.71
CA ARG A 236 -12.21 10.29 -4.31
C ARG A 236 -12.73 8.91 -4.69
N TRP A 237 -14.04 8.71 -4.69
CA TRP A 237 -14.62 7.42 -5.08
C TRP A 237 -14.37 7.15 -6.57
N GLN A 238 -14.63 8.12 -7.42
CA GLN A 238 -14.34 8.01 -8.86
C GLN A 238 -12.84 7.91 -9.14
N GLU A 239 -12.01 8.62 -8.39
CA GLU A 239 -10.55 8.51 -8.47
C GLU A 239 -10.06 7.11 -8.08
N SER A 240 -10.64 6.49 -7.05
CA SER A 240 -10.33 5.10 -6.67
C SER A 240 -10.66 4.11 -7.77
N ILE A 241 -11.83 4.26 -8.41
CA ILE A 241 -12.23 3.44 -9.57
C ILE A 241 -11.28 3.68 -10.75
N THR A 242 -10.88 4.91 -10.97
CA THR A 242 -9.92 5.29 -12.04
C THR A 242 -8.56 4.60 -11.83
N ILE A 243 -8.01 4.67 -10.62
CA ILE A 243 -6.74 3.98 -10.28
C ILE A 243 -6.89 2.47 -10.46
N MET A 244 -7.97 1.87 -9.97
CA MET A 244 -8.23 0.44 -10.14
C MET A 244 -8.20 0.04 -11.62
N ASN A 245 -8.85 0.81 -12.50
CA ASN A 245 -8.88 0.53 -13.92
C ASN A 245 -7.49 0.66 -14.57
N TRP A 246 -6.74 1.73 -14.26
CA TRP A 246 -5.37 1.91 -14.75
C TRP A 246 -4.43 0.77 -14.35
N VAL A 247 -4.52 0.34 -13.10
CA VAL A 247 -3.71 -0.76 -12.57
C VAL A 247 -4.06 -2.08 -13.25
N ARG A 248 -5.33 -2.36 -13.49
CA ARG A 248 -5.78 -3.54 -14.25
C ARG A 248 -5.30 -3.52 -15.70
N GLU A 249 -5.29 -2.36 -16.35
CA GLU A 249 -4.72 -2.20 -17.68
C GLU A 249 -3.20 -2.45 -17.71
N ILE A 250 -2.47 -1.92 -16.72
CA ILE A 250 -1.03 -2.20 -16.54
C ILE A 250 -0.82 -3.71 -16.39
N TRP A 251 -1.56 -4.33 -15.50
CA TRP A 251 -1.47 -5.77 -15.25
C TRP A 251 -1.71 -6.60 -16.51
N GLN A 252 -2.77 -6.31 -17.25
CA GLN A 252 -3.08 -7.00 -18.51
C GLN A 252 -1.98 -6.86 -19.57
N ARG A 253 -1.34 -5.67 -19.65
CA ARG A 253 -0.19 -5.47 -20.57
C ARG A 253 1.01 -6.33 -20.14
N LEU A 254 1.31 -6.39 -18.87
CA LEU A 254 2.39 -7.21 -18.33
C LEU A 254 2.13 -8.71 -18.55
N GLU A 255 0.89 -9.17 -18.43
CA GLU A 255 0.51 -10.57 -18.70
C GLU A 255 0.69 -10.96 -20.16
N LYS A 256 0.31 -10.09 -21.09
CA LYS A 256 0.48 -10.34 -22.53
C LYS A 256 1.96 -10.46 -22.89
N ASN A 257 2.81 -9.61 -22.32
CA ASN A 257 4.24 -9.59 -22.59
C ASN A 257 5.02 -10.75 -21.94
N SER A 258 4.42 -11.44 -20.96
CA SER A 258 5.05 -12.56 -20.25
C SER A 258 4.78 -13.93 -20.89
N LYS A 259 3.83 -14.01 -21.83
CA LYS A 259 3.58 -15.26 -22.59
C LYS A 259 4.62 -15.35 -23.71
N PRO A 260 5.42 -16.45 -23.76
CA PRO A 260 6.29 -16.65 -24.91
C PRO A 260 5.43 -16.70 -26.18
N GLU A 261 5.84 -15.99 -27.25
CA GLU A 261 5.26 -16.15 -28.57
C GLU A 261 5.27 -17.65 -28.91
N GLN A 262 4.09 -18.25 -29.01
CA GLN A 262 3.96 -19.59 -29.56
C GLN A 262 4.37 -19.50 -31.00
N ARG A 263 5.62 -19.85 -31.29
CA ARG A 263 6.11 -20.10 -32.67
C ARG A 263 5.81 -21.52 -33.07
#